data_b037e79c5cea6bbc9e2976495a834c54
#
_entry.id   b037e79c5cea6bbc9e2976495a834c54
#
_cell.length_a   1.000
_cell.length_b   1.000
_cell.length_c   1.000
_cell.angle_alpha   90.00
_cell.angle_beta   90.00
_cell.angle_gamma   90.00
#
_symmetry.space_group_name_H-M   'P 1'
#
loop_
_entity.id
_entity.type
_entity.pdbx_description
1 polymer ?
#
loop_
_entity_poly.entity_id
_entity_poly.type
_entity_poly.pdbx_seq_one_letter_code
_entity_poly.pdbx_strand_id
1 'polypeptide(L)'
;MESQTQRIHSVAATAANGHDRHVLPELLHGQETRVGGDSAYSGHRDVIRQHAPKAKSFIQANAHRHRPLSEEERPRNRTKAKVRAKVEQAFLVLKRIFGWAQVRYRGLAKNTHWLHISCGLANLYVARRRLVAGT
;
A
#
# COMPACT_ATOMS: atom_id res chain seq x y z
N MET A 1 4.35 -0.07 0.55
CA MET A 1 4.90 -1.34 0.07
C MET A 1 5.67 -1.14 -1.24
N GLU A 2 6.80 -1.76 -1.37
CA GLU A 2 7.66 -1.68 -2.56
C GLU A 2 7.19 -2.67 -3.62
N SER A 3 6.95 -2.17 -4.84
CA SER A 3 6.37 -2.99 -5.93
C SER A 3 7.34 -3.99 -6.56
N GLN A 4 8.65 -3.77 -6.46
CA GLN A 4 9.67 -4.65 -7.01
C GLN A 4 9.95 -5.85 -6.10
N THR A 5 10.17 -5.60 -4.82
CA THR A 5 10.51 -6.63 -3.83
C THR A 5 9.30 -7.25 -3.16
N GLN A 6 8.13 -6.63 -3.31
CA GLN A 6 6.87 -6.96 -2.62
C GLN A 6 6.98 -6.88 -1.08
N ARG A 7 7.96 -6.14 -0.57
CA ARG A 7 8.14 -5.93 0.86
C ARG A 7 7.32 -4.75 1.35
N ILE A 8 6.82 -4.88 2.56
CA ILE A 8 6.15 -3.80 3.27
C ILE A 8 7.23 -2.91 3.88
N HIS A 9 7.38 -1.68 3.37
CA HIS A 9 8.39 -0.74 3.87
C HIS A 9 7.89 0.00 5.11
N SER A 10 6.71 0.57 5.02
CA SER A 10 6.10 1.37 6.07
C SER A 10 4.67 0.93 6.31
N VAL A 11 4.23 1.01 7.53
CA VAL A 11 2.87 0.67 7.94
C VAL A 11 2.42 1.65 9.01
N ALA A 12 1.19 2.09 8.91
CA ALA A 12 0.55 2.91 9.92
C ALA A 12 -0.83 2.33 10.25
N ALA A 13 -1.25 2.49 11.48
CA ALA A 13 -2.56 2.08 11.96
C ALA A 13 -3.28 3.26 12.59
N THR A 14 -4.55 3.42 12.25
CA THR A 14 -5.42 4.44 12.82
C THR A 14 -6.66 3.81 13.43
N ALA A 15 -7.37 4.58 14.25
CA ALA A 15 -8.70 4.19 14.68
C ALA A 15 -9.66 4.13 13.47
N ALA A 16 -10.73 3.35 13.60
CA ALA A 16 -11.66 3.08 12.50
C ALA A 16 -12.35 4.33 11.91
N ASN A 17 -12.37 5.44 12.64
CA ASN A 17 -12.87 6.75 12.20
C ASN A 17 -11.82 7.62 11.51
N GLY A 18 -10.55 7.17 11.45
CA GLY A 18 -9.47 7.87 10.74
C GLY A 18 -9.58 7.66 9.23
N HIS A 19 -9.46 8.75 8.48
CA HIS A 19 -9.36 8.65 7.02
C HIS A 19 -7.93 8.28 6.60
N ASP A 20 -7.79 7.36 5.67
CA ASP A 20 -6.51 6.87 5.14
C ASP A 20 -5.60 7.99 4.62
N ARG A 21 -6.19 9.11 4.16
CA ARG A 21 -5.45 10.29 3.70
C ARG A 21 -4.54 10.91 4.76
N HIS A 22 -4.91 10.80 6.04
CA HIS A 22 -4.14 11.42 7.12
C HIS A 22 -2.85 10.66 7.43
N VAL A 23 -2.80 9.38 7.10
CA VAL A 23 -1.60 8.55 7.28
C VAL A 23 -0.67 8.55 6.06
N LEU A 24 -1.12 9.07 4.93
CA LEU A 24 -0.33 9.10 3.70
C LEU A 24 1.04 9.78 3.89
N PRO A 25 1.17 10.93 4.59
CA PRO A 25 2.47 11.54 4.87
C PRO A 25 3.43 10.65 5.65
N GLU A 26 2.90 9.85 6.60
CA GLU A 26 3.71 8.97 7.43
C GLU A 26 4.23 7.74 6.66
N LEU A 27 3.55 7.38 5.57
CA LEU A 27 3.92 6.25 4.71
C LEU A 27 4.96 6.61 3.65
N LEU A 28 5.12 7.91 3.35
CA LEU A 28 6.06 8.42 2.36
C LEU A 28 7.38 8.81 3.06
N HIS A 29 8.51 8.43 2.45
CA HIS A 29 9.85 8.72 2.99
C HIS A 29 10.69 9.64 2.08
N GLY A 30 10.09 10.18 0.99
CA GLY A 30 10.69 11.19 0.13
C GLY A 30 11.65 10.65 -0.96
N GLN A 31 11.99 9.38 -0.93
CA GLN A 31 12.88 8.74 -1.92
C GLN A 31 12.12 7.90 -2.96
N GLU A 32 10.81 7.91 -2.91
CA GLU A 32 9.98 7.18 -3.86
C GLU A 32 10.17 7.72 -5.27
N THR A 33 10.36 6.81 -6.21
CA THR A 33 10.35 7.13 -7.64
C THR A 33 8.94 7.04 -8.23
N ARG A 34 8.06 6.26 -7.59
CA ARG A 34 6.67 6.05 -8.01
C ARG A 34 5.80 5.81 -6.78
N VAL A 35 4.65 6.46 -6.74
CA VAL A 35 3.62 6.22 -5.73
C VAL A 35 2.37 5.72 -6.42
N GLY A 36 1.96 4.50 -6.11
CA GLY A 36 0.73 3.88 -6.60
C GLY A 36 -0.35 3.87 -5.53
N GLY A 37 -1.58 4.07 -5.94
CA GLY A 37 -2.75 4.01 -5.07
C GLY A 37 -4.02 3.75 -5.87
N ASP A 38 -5.10 3.48 -5.16
CA ASP A 38 -6.40 3.39 -5.79
C ASP A 38 -7.01 4.76 -6.10
N SER A 39 -8.18 4.76 -6.69
CA SER A 39 -8.86 5.99 -7.08
C SER A 39 -9.29 6.87 -5.90
N ALA A 40 -9.37 6.33 -4.68
CA ALA A 40 -9.68 7.10 -3.47
C ALA A 40 -8.60 8.15 -3.17
N TYR A 41 -7.35 7.88 -3.58
CA TYR A 41 -6.23 8.82 -3.43
C TYR A 41 -6.09 9.83 -4.58
N SER A 42 -7.01 9.84 -5.56
CA SER A 42 -6.93 10.72 -6.73
C SER A 42 -6.92 12.21 -6.37
N GLY A 43 -7.59 12.60 -5.27
CA GLY A 43 -7.64 13.96 -4.74
C GLY A 43 -6.42 14.39 -3.90
N HIS A 44 -5.46 13.48 -3.64
CA HIS A 44 -4.33 13.73 -2.72
C HIS A 44 -2.98 13.84 -3.42
N ARG A 45 -2.96 14.24 -4.68
CA ARG A 45 -1.73 14.41 -5.48
C ARG A 45 -0.80 15.47 -4.89
N ASP A 46 -1.37 16.49 -4.25
CA ASP A 46 -0.57 17.57 -3.65
C ASP A 46 0.19 17.08 -2.42
N VAL A 47 -0.42 16.23 -1.60
CA VAL A 47 0.24 15.58 -0.46
C VAL A 47 1.41 14.72 -0.95
N ILE A 48 1.22 13.93 -2.01
CA ILE A 48 2.28 13.10 -2.59
C ILE A 48 3.40 14.00 -3.14
N ARG A 49 3.08 15.08 -3.83
CA ARG A 49 4.08 16.01 -4.36
C ARG A 49 4.88 16.69 -3.26
N GLN A 50 4.25 17.00 -2.14
CA GLN A 50 4.90 17.61 -0.99
C GLN A 50 5.85 16.65 -0.28
N HIS A 51 5.44 15.39 -0.04
CA HIS A 51 6.20 14.41 0.75
C HIS A 51 7.11 13.51 -0.10
N ALA A 52 6.82 13.35 -1.39
CA ALA A 52 7.62 12.59 -2.34
C ALA A 52 7.78 13.36 -3.67
N PRO A 53 8.54 14.48 -3.68
CA PRO A 53 8.60 15.41 -4.83
C PRO A 53 9.17 14.79 -6.10
N LYS A 54 9.99 13.76 -5.99
CA LYS A 54 10.58 13.02 -7.14
C LYS A 54 9.67 11.91 -7.66
N ALA A 55 8.61 11.58 -6.94
CA ALA A 55 7.76 10.45 -7.28
C ALA A 55 6.79 10.77 -8.42
N LYS A 56 6.72 9.89 -9.40
CA LYS A 56 5.64 9.89 -10.38
C LYS A 56 4.38 9.26 -9.78
N SER A 57 3.25 9.97 -9.86
CA SER A 57 1.96 9.47 -9.37
C SER A 57 1.39 8.41 -10.31
N PHE A 58 1.19 7.21 -9.78
CA PHE A 58 0.53 6.07 -10.43
C PHE A 58 -0.85 5.78 -9.82
N ILE A 59 -1.50 6.80 -9.25
CA ILE A 59 -2.85 6.69 -8.74
C ILE A 59 -3.83 6.48 -9.90
N GLN A 60 -4.81 5.59 -9.71
CA GLN A 60 -5.84 5.34 -10.70
C GLN A 60 -6.72 6.58 -10.87
N ALA A 61 -7.11 6.86 -12.12
CA ALA A 61 -8.10 7.89 -12.40
C ALA A 61 -9.48 7.42 -11.90
N ASN A 62 -10.23 8.35 -11.31
CA ASN A 62 -11.56 8.08 -10.81
C ASN A 62 -12.59 8.39 -11.90
N ALA A 63 -13.55 7.50 -12.10
CA ALA A 63 -14.73 7.77 -12.92
C ALA A 63 -15.75 8.52 -12.07
N HIS A 64 -16.19 9.67 -12.54
CA HIS A 64 -17.28 10.43 -11.93
C HIS A 64 -18.57 10.26 -12.73
N ARG A 65 -19.72 10.47 -12.07
CA ARG A 65 -21.05 10.32 -12.71
C ARG A 65 -21.19 11.11 -14.03
N HIS A 66 -20.51 12.26 -14.13
CA HIS A 66 -20.53 13.14 -15.31
C HIS A 66 -19.26 13.09 -16.16
N ARG A 67 -18.28 12.27 -15.79
CA ARG A 67 -17.03 12.07 -16.52
C ARG A 67 -16.64 10.59 -16.48
N PRO A 68 -17.08 9.80 -17.46
CA PRO A 68 -16.59 8.43 -17.59
C PRO A 68 -15.09 8.44 -17.92
N LEU A 69 -14.41 7.33 -17.62
CA LEU A 69 -13.01 7.16 -18.01
C LEU A 69 -12.87 7.22 -19.53
N SER A 70 -11.91 8.00 -20.00
CA SER A 70 -11.57 8.05 -21.42
C SER A 70 -10.98 6.72 -21.90
N GLU A 71 -10.99 6.49 -23.21
CA GLU A 71 -10.40 5.28 -23.79
C GLU A 71 -8.90 5.15 -23.50
N GLU A 72 -8.18 6.26 -23.36
CA GLU A 72 -6.77 6.27 -22.97
C GLU A 72 -6.54 6.01 -21.48
N GLU A 73 -7.47 6.43 -20.62
CA GLU A 73 -7.37 6.23 -19.17
C GLU A 73 -7.60 4.76 -18.78
N ARG A 74 -8.44 4.04 -19.51
CA ARG A 74 -8.75 2.62 -19.27
C ARG A 74 -7.51 1.71 -19.29
N PRO A 75 -6.67 1.69 -20.36
CA PRO A 75 -5.47 0.87 -20.40
C PRO A 75 -4.42 1.32 -19.38
N ARG A 76 -4.31 2.63 -19.12
CA ARG A 76 -3.43 3.16 -18.05
C ARG A 76 -3.87 2.68 -16.67
N ASN A 77 -5.17 2.70 -16.37
CA ASN A 77 -5.71 2.16 -15.12
C ASN A 77 -5.51 0.66 -15.01
N ARG A 78 -5.64 -0.10 -16.11
CA ARG A 78 -5.38 -1.55 -16.13
C ARG A 78 -3.91 -1.87 -15.80
N THR A 79 -2.98 -1.10 -16.33
CA THR A 79 -1.55 -1.26 -16.01
C THR A 79 -1.26 -0.94 -14.54
N LYS A 80 -1.85 0.14 -14.02
CA LYS A 80 -1.75 0.52 -12.60
C LYS A 80 -2.36 -0.55 -11.69
N ALA A 81 -3.49 -1.14 -12.06
CA ALA A 81 -4.13 -2.23 -11.33
C ALA A 81 -3.24 -3.48 -11.24
N LYS A 82 -2.51 -3.84 -12.30
CA LYS A 82 -1.56 -4.97 -12.27
C LYS A 82 -0.44 -4.77 -11.25
N VAL A 83 0.08 -3.53 -11.13
CA VAL A 83 1.09 -3.20 -10.12
C VAL A 83 0.49 -3.29 -8.72
N ARG A 84 -0.73 -2.80 -8.54
CA ARG A 84 -1.46 -2.85 -7.27
C ARG A 84 -1.76 -4.29 -6.82
N ALA A 85 -2.09 -5.18 -7.75
CA ALA A 85 -2.34 -6.59 -7.43
C ALA A 85 -1.15 -7.27 -6.70
N LYS A 86 0.10 -6.79 -6.93
CA LYS A 86 1.26 -7.25 -6.17
C LYS A 86 1.20 -6.89 -4.68
N VAL A 87 0.55 -5.77 -4.36
CA VAL A 87 0.35 -5.33 -2.96
C VAL A 87 -0.65 -6.24 -2.26
N GLU A 88 -1.70 -6.66 -2.98
CA GLU A 88 -2.71 -7.57 -2.45
C GLU A 88 -2.12 -8.91 -2.02
N GLN A 89 -1.04 -9.36 -2.66
CA GLN A 89 -0.36 -10.58 -2.29
C GLN A 89 0.26 -10.51 -0.88
N ALA A 90 0.80 -9.37 -0.45
CA ALA A 90 1.28 -9.19 0.91
C ALA A 90 0.13 -9.22 1.93
N PHE A 91 -1.02 -8.64 1.60
CA PHE A 91 -2.21 -8.75 2.44
C PHE A 91 -2.75 -10.18 2.51
N LEU A 92 -2.65 -10.97 1.44
CA LEU A 92 -2.99 -12.39 1.47
C LEU A 92 -2.09 -13.16 2.44
N VAL A 93 -0.79 -12.88 2.45
CA VAL A 93 0.16 -13.48 3.41
C VAL A 93 -0.24 -13.12 4.83
N LEU A 94 -0.49 -11.84 5.12
CA LEU A 94 -0.93 -11.38 6.43
C LEU A 94 -2.23 -12.07 6.88
N LYS A 95 -3.23 -12.13 5.99
CA LYS A 95 -4.54 -12.70 6.30
C LYS A 95 -4.51 -14.22 6.43
N ARG A 96 -3.90 -14.95 5.48
CA ARG A 96 -3.98 -16.40 5.40
C ARG A 96 -2.92 -17.10 6.24
N ILE A 97 -1.70 -16.56 6.32
CA ILE A 97 -0.59 -17.21 7.01
C ILE A 97 -0.48 -16.72 8.45
N PHE A 98 -0.60 -15.39 8.66
CA PHE A 98 -0.49 -14.81 10.01
C PHE A 98 -1.84 -14.55 10.68
N GLY A 99 -2.97 -14.97 10.08
CA GLY A 99 -4.29 -14.92 10.67
C GLY A 99 -4.80 -13.50 10.96
N TRP A 100 -4.30 -12.51 10.22
CA TRP A 100 -4.75 -11.11 10.35
C TRP A 100 -6.11 -10.92 9.66
N ALA A 101 -7.17 -11.55 10.18
CA ALA A 101 -8.52 -11.43 9.65
C ALA A 101 -9.34 -10.37 10.38
N GLN A 102 -9.04 -10.13 11.65
CA GLN A 102 -9.72 -9.16 12.50
C GLN A 102 -8.81 -8.66 13.61
N VAL A 103 -9.23 -7.58 14.26
CA VAL A 103 -8.52 -6.98 15.38
C VAL A 103 -8.48 -7.97 16.56
N ARG A 104 -7.30 -8.24 17.09
CA ARG A 104 -7.06 -9.29 18.09
C ARG A 104 -7.01 -8.75 19.51
N TYR A 105 -6.58 -7.50 19.68
CA TYR A 105 -6.35 -6.89 20.97
C TYR A 105 -7.25 -5.68 21.19
N ARG A 106 -7.50 -5.35 22.47
CA ARG A 106 -8.13 -4.07 22.82
C ARG A 106 -7.12 -2.93 22.72
N GLY A 107 -7.54 -1.84 22.12
CA GLY A 107 -6.76 -0.60 21.97
C GLY A 107 -5.85 -0.58 20.75
N LEU A 108 -5.58 0.64 20.26
CA LEU A 108 -4.83 0.87 19.06
C LEU A 108 -3.37 0.45 19.20
N ALA A 109 -2.71 0.77 20.31
CA ALA A 109 -1.28 0.52 20.52
C ALA A 109 -0.92 -0.97 20.37
N LYS A 110 -1.66 -1.88 21.03
CA LYS A 110 -1.40 -3.33 20.96
C LYS A 110 -1.62 -3.87 19.56
N ASN A 111 -2.65 -3.40 18.85
CA ASN A 111 -2.92 -3.80 17.47
C ASN A 111 -1.87 -3.25 16.50
N THR A 112 -1.37 -2.03 16.73
CA THR A 112 -0.27 -1.44 15.96
C THR A 112 1.01 -2.27 16.11
N HIS A 113 1.39 -2.64 17.34
CA HIS A 113 2.56 -3.51 17.58
C HIS A 113 2.41 -4.86 16.87
N TRP A 114 1.23 -5.49 17.00
CA TRP A 114 0.94 -6.73 16.31
C TRP A 114 1.03 -6.61 14.79
N LEU A 115 0.52 -5.49 14.24
CA LEU A 115 0.61 -5.20 12.81
C LEU A 115 2.07 -5.09 12.34
N HIS A 116 2.92 -4.37 13.07
CA HIS A 116 4.34 -4.23 12.74
C HIS A 116 5.06 -5.58 12.75
N ILE A 117 4.85 -6.38 13.79
CA ILE A 117 5.44 -7.73 13.89
C ILE A 117 4.97 -8.60 12.72
N SER A 118 3.67 -8.60 12.43
CA SER A 118 3.10 -9.39 11.34
C SER A 118 3.63 -8.95 9.97
N CYS A 119 3.82 -7.66 9.74
CA CYS A 119 4.42 -7.12 8.52
C CYS A 119 5.89 -7.53 8.38
N GLY A 120 6.66 -7.51 9.47
CA GLY A 120 8.05 -8.00 9.49
C GLY A 120 8.13 -9.48 9.14
N LEU A 121 7.29 -10.31 9.74
CA LEU A 121 7.21 -11.74 9.44
C LEU A 121 6.73 -12.00 8.00
N ALA A 122 5.79 -11.22 7.49
CA ALA A 122 5.35 -11.30 6.09
C ALA A 122 6.49 -10.98 5.11
N ASN A 123 7.32 -9.99 5.42
CA ASN A 123 8.50 -9.67 4.63
C ASN A 123 9.50 -10.83 4.59
N LEU A 124 9.77 -11.46 5.73
CA LEU A 124 10.62 -12.66 5.80
C LEU A 124 10.03 -13.82 5.00
N TYR A 125 8.72 -14.03 5.12
CA TYR A 125 8.03 -15.08 4.35
C TYR A 125 8.11 -14.86 2.84
N VAL A 126 7.92 -13.61 2.38
CA VAL A 126 8.06 -13.27 0.95
C VAL A 126 9.50 -13.44 0.48
N ALA A 127 10.47 -13.07 1.30
CA ALA A 127 11.90 -13.17 0.97
C ALA A 127 12.49 -14.59 1.13
N ARG A 128 11.79 -15.52 1.78
CA ARG A 128 12.34 -16.84 2.20
C ARG A 128 13.08 -17.61 1.12
N ARG A 129 12.54 -17.64 -0.12
CA ARG A 129 13.19 -18.35 -1.23
C ARG A 129 14.53 -17.75 -1.62
N ARG A 130 14.65 -16.42 -1.55
CA ARG A 130 15.92 -15.71 -1.83
C ARG A 130 16.92 -15.87 -0.71
N LEU A 131 16.43 -15.86 0.54
CA LEU A 131 17.27 -16.06 1.71
C LEU A 131 17.88 -17.46 1.76
N VAL A 132 17.11 -18.49 1.40
CA VAL A 132 17.58 -19.88 1.34
C VAL A 132 18.47 -20.12 0.12
N ALA A 133 18.18 -19.50 -1.01
CA ALA A 133 19.00 -19.67 -2.23
C ALA A 133 20.33 -18.89 -2.19
N GLY A 134 20.48 -17.93 -1.27
CA GLY A 134 21.71 -17.16 -1.08
C GLY A 134 22.70 -17.80 -0.09
N THR A 135 22.34 -18.96 0.44
CA THR A 135 23.24 -19.81 1.25
C THR A 135 23.72 -20.98 0.41
#